data_bc65adaf7e8b616925b97c47a2d863d8
#
_entry.id   bc65adaf7e8b616925b97c47a2d863d8
#
_cell.length_a   1.000
_cell.length_b   1.000
_cell.length_c   1.000
_cell.angle_alpha   90.00
_cell.angle_beta   90.00
_cell.angle_gamma   90.00
#
_symmetry.space_group_name_H-M   'P 1'
#
loop_
_entity.id
_entity.type
_entity.pdbx_description
1 polymer ?
#
loop_
_entity_poly.entity_id
_entity_poly.type
_entity_poly.pdbx_seq_one_letter_code
_entity_poly.pdbx_strand_id
1 'polypeptide(L)'
;MSDPLSSRAAVIAGVTVSKVGGHPFALRRLRFTDALARPFRLDVELVSTGGTVDVQKVLGQGLTVTLPRPAGGERHLHGVVRHVTRRIVEGDTLVYAFTIVPHIEVLHLGCDHRIFLDTPVKKILETVFDDFGLTDYDSGLTADYPQLEQCVQYGESHRDFVHRLLERFGISYYHEHQAGRHTLRLVDSAAEHGPLAGAESLPFHAADDAAIAEEHVHTWESVASMASGSFATLDYDYLDPRTKVQGTDTAAHSYPHGDLEWSEYPAGCRTIPEANAAAQWRMEERACRAVEVRGEARSTGLAVGHTFKLTGSPAAGDNRGFLVTGVELVLEPVGGDAGGVRGGPGSFTTACRFTAIPDDVQFRPARTTPVPRVHGVQSAVVVGPSGQDPKTPYTDSLGRIKVQFHWDRHGKNNENSSCWLRTPHQSAGHGYGHVWLPRIGCEVLVAFVDGDPDRPTIVGHVYNGQTTLPLDLPAESRVGIIKDDGGNYMKIDPTEGGQVMAMFSPTEKTSLKLGKT
;
A
#
# COMPACT_ATOMS: atom_id res chain seq x y z
N MET A 1 18.50 30.63 -22.98
CA MET A 1 17.04 30.73 -23.12
C MET A 1 16.51 31.00 -21.73
N SER A 2 16.05 32.22 -21.46
CA SER A 2 15.42 32.59 -20.19
C SER A 2 14.11 31.81 -20.08
N ASP A 3 13.94 31.11 -18.97
CA ASP A 3 12.74 30.34 -18.64
C ASP A 3 11.52 31.28 -18.70
N PRO A 4 10.48 31.00 -19.50
CA PRO A 4 9.29 31.85 -19.61
C PRO A 4 8.48 31.99 -18.32
N LEU A 5 8.87 31.29 -17.23
CA LEU A 5 8.23 31.34 -15.92
C LEU A 5 8.52 32.61 -15.12
N SER A 6 9.52 33.43 -15.50
CA SER A 6 9.97 34.55 -14.67
C SER A 6 9.10 35.82 -14.72
N SER A 7 8.19 35.95 -15.70
CA SER A 7 7.36 37.16 -15.87
C SER A 7 5.99 37.09 -15.18
N ARG A 8 5.58 35.93 -14.66
CA ARG A 8 4.21 35.66 -14.16
C ARG A 8 4.12 35.35 -12.67
N ALA A 9 5.21 35.39 -11.93
CA ALA A 9 5.27 34.96 -10.56
C ALA A 9 4.81 36.02 -9.55
N ALA A 10 3.94 35.63 -8.60
CA ALA A 10 3.63 36.48 -7.45
C ALA A 10 4.84 36.64 -6.55
N VAL A 11 4.99 37.82 -5.96
CA VAL A 11 6.04 38.07 -4.96
C VAL A 11 5.43 37.94 -3.57
N ILE A 12 5.98 37.05 -2.75
CA ILE A 12 5.66 36.93 -1.31
C ILE A 12 6.88 37.27 -0.47
N ALA A 13 6.63 37.84 0.70
CA ALA A 13 7.65 38.12 1.72
C ALA A 13 7.17 37.59 3.10
N GLY A 14 8.08 37.51 4.05
CA GLY A 14 7.72 37.05 5.40
C GLY A 14 7.62 35.51 5.56
N VAL A 15 8.19 34.77 4.62
CA VAL A 15 8.32 33.29 4.77
C VAL A 15 9.24 32.99 5.94
N THR A 16 8.78 32.11 6.83
CA THR A 16 9.56 31.67 8.00
C THR A 16 9.79 30.17 8.02
N VAL A 17 10.88 29.76 8.65
CA VAL A 17 11.23 28.34 8.85
C VAL A 17 11.42 28.10 10.35
N SER A 18 10.84 27.02 10.85
CA SER A 18 11.03 26.62 12.26
C SER A 18 12.49 26.29 12.52
N LYS A 19 12.89 26.38 13.82
CA LYS A 19 14.19 25.84 14.24
C LYS A 19 14.19 24.32 14.10
N VAL A 20 15.31 23.78 13.63
CA VAL A 20 15.50 22.32 13.52
C VAL A 20 16.75 21.94 14.31
N GLY A 21 16.62 20.99 15.23
CA GLY A 21 17.71 20.65 16.14
C GLY A 21 18.21 21.83 16.99
N GLY A 22 17.34 22.83 17.23
CA GLY A 22 17.68 24.08 17.95
C GLY A 22 18.32 25.17 17.07
N HIS A 23 18.65 24.91 15.81
CA HIS A 23 19.31 25.85 14.90
C HIS A 23 18.29 26.69 14.10
N PRO A 24 18.48 28.03 14.01
CA PRO A 24 17.68 28.90 13.18
C PRO A 24 18.15 28.87 11.72
N PHE A 25 17.19 28.97 10.79
CA PHE A 25 17.44 28.96 9.35
C PHE A 25 16.66 30.07 8.65
N ALA A 26 17.20 30.56 7.54
CA ALA A 26 16.49 31.39 6.57
C ALA A 26 16.25 30.60 5.27
N LEU A 27 15.07 30.74 4.70
CA LEU A 27 14.73 30.08 3.42
C LEU A 27 15.48 30.76 2.27
N ARG A 28 16.03 29.96 1.38
CA ARG A 28 16.61 30.37 0.10
C ARG A 28 15.74 29.96 -1.08
N ARG A 29 15.26 28.72 -1.08
CA ARG A 29 14.43 28.13 -2.12
C ARG A 29 13.52 27.07 -1.54
N LEU A 30 12.34 26.87 -2.15
CA LEU A 30 11.40 25.82 -1.76
C LEU A 30 10.77 25.20 -2.99
N ARG A 31 10.62 23.88 -2.98
CA ARG A 31 9.75 23.12 -3.87
C ARG A 31 8.93 22.14 -3.04
N PHE A 32 7.63 22.28 -3.11
CA PHE A 32 6.67 21.37 -2.48
C PHE A 32 5.88 20.66 -3.55
N THR A 33 5.86 19.33 -3.51
CA THR A 33 5.04 18.48 -4.38
C THR A 33 4.18 17.59 -3.52
N ASP A 34 2.89 17.58 -3.81
CA ASP A 34 1.90 16.77 -3.10
C ASP A 34 0.89 16.21 -4.09
N ALA A 35 0.39 15.00 -3.83
CA ALA A 35 -0.65 14.38 -4.64
C ALA A 35 -1.51 13.47 -3.77
N LEU A 36 -2.80 13.38 -4.12
CA LEU A 36 -3.77 12.56 -3.43
C LEU A 36 -3.34 11.09 -3.44
N ALA A 37 -3.39 10.43 -2.29
CA ALA A 37 -2.93 9.07 -2.06
C ALA A 37 -1.44 8.83 -2.36
N ARG A 38 -0.61 9.88 -2.24
CA ARG A 38 0.85 9.79 -2.34
C ARG A 38 1.52 10.57 -1.21
N PRO A 39 2.72 10.16 -0.76
CA PRO A 39 3.48 10.95 0.18
C PRO A 39 3.91 12.27 -0.45
N PHE A 40 3.71 13.37 0.24
CA PHE A 40 4.26 14.65 -0.19
C PHE A 40 5.78 14.70 -0.09
N ARG A 41 6.38 15.60 -0.83
CA ARG A 41 7.80 15.92 -0.75
C ARG A 41 7.99 17.44 -0.69
N LEU A 42 8.73 17.89 0.32
CA LEU A 42 9.12 19.28 0.50
C LEU A 42 10.65 19.38 0.47
N ASP A 43 11.19 19.89 -0.62
CA ASP A 43 12.60 20.18 -0.77
C ASP A 43 12.84 21.65 -0.47
N VAL A 44 13.73 21.95 0.49
CA VAL A 44 14.08 23.33 0.84
C VAL A 44 15.59 23.53 0.86
N GLU A 45 16.03 24.65 0.35
CA GLU A 45 17.38 25.15 0.57
C GLU A 45 17.35 26.22 1.65
N LEU A 46 18.13 26.02 2.68
CA LEU A 46 18.18 26.87 3.88
C LEU A 46 19.59 27.37 4.12
N VAL A 47 19.71 28.61 4.58
CA VAL A 47 20.96 29.18 5.07
C VAL A 47 20.94 29.19 6.58
N SER A 48 21.99 28.66 7.22
CA SER A 48 22.11 28.72 8.68
C SER A 48 22.50 30.14 9.11
N THR A 49 21.73 30.70 10.03
CA THR A 49 22.00 32.00 10.64
C THR A 49 22.68 31.86 12.01
N GLY A 50 22.87 30.63 12.49
CA GLY A 50 23.43 30.29 13.79
C GLY A 50 24.72 29.45 13.76
N GLY A 51 25.45 29.46 12.62
CA GLY A 51 26.70 28.70 12.46
C GLY A 51 26.51 27.29 11.90
N THR A 52 27.50 26.41 12.10
CA THR A 52 27.49 25.04 11.57
C THR A 52 26.50 24.16 12.31
N VAL A 53 25.68 23.44 11.56
CA VAL A 53 24.66 22.53 12.06
C VAL A 53 25.18 21.08 12.02
N ASP A 54 25.00 20.38 13.12
CA ASP A 54 25.22 18.93 13.17
C ASP A 54 24.10 18.21 12.42
N VAL A 55 24.42 17.70 11.23
CA VAL A 55 23.43 17.06 10.33
C VAL A 55 22.79 15.81 10.93
N GLN A 56 23.48 15.10 11.83
CA GLN A 56 22.92 13.91 12.47
C GLN A 56 21.78 14.26 13.44
N LYS A 57 21.86 15.43 14.08
CA LYS A 57 20.84 15.88 15.05
C LYS A 57 19.57 16.42 14.39
N VAL A 58 19.60 16.70 13.10
CA VAL A 58 18.41 17.22 12.39
C VAL A 58 17.66 16.12 11.64
N LEU A 59 18.27 14.99 11.35
CA LEU A 59 17.59 13.84 10.76
C LEU A 59 16.47 13.34 11.69
N GLY A 60 15.30 13.06 11.12
CA GLY A 60 14.13 12.61 11.87
C GLY A 60 13.40 13.71 12.64
N GLN A 61 13.92 14.94 12.65
CA GLN A 61 13.26 16.08 13.32
C GLN A 61 12.17 16.69 12.44
N GLY A 62 11.15 17.27 13.08
CA GLY A 62 10.11 18.03 12.39
C GLY A 62 10.66 19.37 11.87
N LEU A 63 10.24 19.73 10.66
CA LEU A 63 10.49 21.05 10.08
C LEU A 63 9.19 21.63 9.55
N THR A 64 8.90 22.89 9.87
CA THR A 64 7.76 23.65 9.32
C THR A 64 8.27 24.85 8.52
N VAL A 65 7.74 25.00 7.33
CA VAL A 65 7.81 26.26 6.57
C VAL A 65 6.44 26.93 6.65
N THR A 66 6.44 28.20 7.06
CA THR A 66 5.22 29.00 7.15
C THR A 66 5.20 30.05 6.03
N LEU A 67 4.16 30.05 5.24
CA LEU A 67 3.93 30.92 4.10
C LEU A 67 2.79 31.89 4.43
N PRO A 68 2.99 33.22 4.26
CA PRO A 68 1.88 34.17 4.33
C PRO A 68 0.93 33.96 3.15
N ARG A 69 -0.36 34.19 3.38
CA ARG A 69 -1.38 34.12 2.34
C ARG A 69 -1.83 35.52 1.94
N PRO A 70 -2.03 35.80 0.64
CA PRO A 70 -2.57 37.09 0.17
C PRO A 70 -3.94 37.43 0.77
N ALA A 71 -4.81 36.44 0.95
CA ALA A 71 -6.13 36.58 1.59
C ALA A 71 -6.08 36.81 3.11
N GLY A 72 -4.88 36.82 3.70
CA GLY A 72 -4.65 36.85 5.15
C GLY A 72 -4.52 35.47 5.78
N GLY A 73 -3.81 35.44 6.93
CA GLY A 73 -3.46 34.18 7.60
C GLY A 73 -2.18 33.54 7.07
N GLU A 74 -1.94 32.31 7.47
CA GLU A 74 -0.72 31.56 7.18
C GLU A 74 -1.05 30.18 6.64
N ARG A 75 -0.18 29.66 5.76
CA ARG A 75 -0.14 28.25 5.39
C ARG A 75 1.11 27.61 5.96
N HIS A 76 0.95 26.48 6.60
CA HIS A 76 2.07 25.69 7.11
C HIS A 76 2.34 24.51 6.18
N LEU A 77 3.62 24.19 5.98
CA LEU A 77 4.08 22.97 5.33
C LEU A 77 5.01 22.29 6.36
N HIS A 78 4.54 21.21 6.96
CA HIS A 78 5.26 20.49 8.00
C HIS A 78 5.54 19.05 7.57
N GLY A 79 6.71 18.52 7.95
CA GLY A 79 7.06 17.12 7.79
C GLY A 79 8.34 16.78 8.55
N VAL A 80 8.84 15.57 8.33
CA VAL A 80 10.03 15.00 8.97
C VAL A 80 11.23 15.10 8.03
N VAL A 81 12.36 15.56 8.52
CA VAL A 81 13.62 15.63 7.77
C VAL A 81 14.14 14.22 7.49
N ARG A 82 14.06 13.80 6.22
CA ARG A 82 14.56 12.49 5.76
C ARG A 82 15.99 12.54 5.26
N HIS A 83 16.35 13.64 4.60
CA HIS A 83 17.66 13.80 3.99
C HIS A 83 18.15 15.23 4.17
N VAL A 84 19.45 15.40 4.40
CA VAL A 84 20.10 16.70 4.47
C VAL A 84 21.45 16.67 3.79
N THR A 85 21.69 17.65 2.92
CA THR A 85 22.98 17.90 2.27
C THR A 85 23.51 19.27 2.72
N ARG A 86 24.76 19.34 3.16
CA ARG A 86 25.46 20.58 3.48
C ARG A 86 26.39 20.96 2.32
N ARG A 87 26.30 22.18 1.85
CA ARG A 87 27.19 22.76 0.81
C ARG A 87 27.82 24.03 1.33
N ILE A 88 29.07 24.29 0.94
CA ILE A 88 29.73 25.58 1.11
C ILE A 88 29.64 26.29 -0.23
N VAL A 89 29.11 27.52 -0.24
CA VAL A 89 28.99 28.37 -1.42
C VAL A 89 29.88 29.61 -1.24
N GLU A 90 29.93 30.50 -2.23
CA GLU A 90 30.75 31.71 -2.19
C GLU A 90 30.68 32.46 -0.84
N GLY A 91 31.84 32.92 -0.34
CA GLY A 91 31.96 33.67 0.91
C GLY A 91 31.74 32.84 2.19
N ASP A 92 32.08 31.56 2.17
CA ASP A 92 31.95 30.63 3.31
C ASP A 92 30.52 30.46 3.83
N THR A 93 29.52 30.79 3.01
CA THR A 93 28.11 30.60 3.37
C THR A 93 27.75 29.12 3.36
N LEU A 94 27.19 28.64 4.49
CA LEU A 94 26.70 27.27 4.61
C LEU A 94 25.24 27.16 4.16
N VAL A 95 25.01 26.43 3.07
CA VAL A 95 23.69 26.12 2.56
C VAL A 95 23.37 24.66 2.86
N TYR A 96 22.21 24.44 3.41
CA TYR A 96 21.66 23.14 3.74
C TYR A 96 20.45 22.84 2.84
N ALA A 97 20.50 21.77 2.07
CA ALA A 97 19.35 21.27 1.32
C ALA A 97 18.70 20.14 2.12
N PHE A 98 17.43 20.29 2.48
CA PHE A 98 16.64 19.31 3.20
C PHE A 98 15.58 18.72 2.28
N THR A 99 15.41 17.40 2.36
CA THR A 99 14.21 16.71 1.87
C THR A 99 13.36 16.32 3.06
N ILE A 100 12.13 16.82 3.09
CA ILE A 100 11.15 16.64 4.17
C ILE A 100 9.99 15.85 3.60
N VAL A 101 9.53 14.86 4.36
CA VAL A 101 8.50 13.89 3.95
C VAL A 101 7.46 13.70 5.07
N PRO A 102 6.28 13.13 4.78
CA PRO A 102 5.33 12.76 5.84
C PRO A 102 5.82 11.56 6.65
N HIS A 103 5.25 11.38 7.85
CA HIS A 103 5.57 10.25 8.73
C HIS A 103 5.34 8.89 8.04
N ILE A 104 4.30 8.76 7.21
CA ILE A 104 4.03 7.50 6.48
C ILE A 104 5.21 7.08 5.59
N GLU A 105 6.01 8.02 5.09
CA GLU A 105 7.20 7.73 4.27
C GLU A 105 8.33 7.10 5.10
N VAL A 106 8.36 7.32 6.42
CA VAL A 106 9.32 6.70 7.33
C VAL A 106 9.14 5.18 7.38
N LEU A 107 7.92 4.69 7.18
CA LEU A 107 7.59 3.26 7.10
C LEU A 107 8.35 2.52 5.97
N HIS A 108 8.88 3.26 4.99
CA HIS A 108 9.71 2.68 3.93
C HIS A 108 11.11 2.25 4.40
N LEU A 109 11.55 2.69 5.58
CA LEU A 109 12.86 2.34 6.13
C LEU A 109 12.90 0.93 6.74
N GLY A 110 11.74 0.30 6.96
CA GLY A 110 11.62 -1.06 7.48
C GLY A 110 10.96 -2.00 6.48
N CYS A 111 11.32 -3.29 6.58
CA CYS A 111 10.75 -4.39 5.79
C CYS A 111 10.51 -5.58 6.70
N ASP A 112 9.42 -6.32 6.49
CA ASP A 112 9.13 -7.50 7.31
C ASP A 112 8.38 -8.60 6.52
N HIS A 113 8.28 -9.77 7.18
CA HIS A 113 7.37 -10.85 6.83
C HIS A 113 6.43 -11.05 8.03
N ARG A 114 5.15 -10.77 7.85
CA ARG A 114 4.17 -10.76 8.93
C ARG A 114 2.81 -11.24 8.43
N ILE A 115 2.13 -12.02 9.25
CA ILE A 115 0.80 -12.55 8.95
C ILE A 115 -0.24 -11.89 9.87
N PHE A 116 -1.31 -11.38 9.29
CA PHE A 116 -2.52 -10.95 9.99
C PHE A 116 -3.61 -11.98 9.71
N LEU A 117 -4.22 -12.51 10.74
CA LEU A 117 -5.26 -13.54 10.64
C LEU A 117 -6.59 -13.00 11.14
N ASP A 118 -7.66 -13.29 10.41
CA ASP A 118 -9.03 -12.92 10.77
C ASP A 118 -9.15 -11.45 11.23
N THR A 119 -8.49 -10.55 10.49
CA THR A 119 -8.35 -9.16 10.91
C THR A 119 -9.01 -8.21 9.89
N PRO A 120 -9.87 -7.28 10.34
CA PRO A 120 -10.43 -6.24 9.48
C PRO A 120 -9.35 -5.33 8.88
N VAL A 121 -9.53 -4.89 7.64
CA VAL A 121 -8.56 -4.02 6.92
C VAL A 121 -8.20 -2.78 7.74
N LYS A 122 -9.19 -2.09 8.32
CA LYS A 122 -8.97 -0.92 9.19
C LYS A 122 -8.02 -1.25 10.34
N LYS A 123 -8.22 -2.40 10.99
CA LYS A 123 -7.40 -2.82 12.13
C LYS A 123 -5.98 -3.21 11.73
N ILE A 124 -5.78 -3.75 10.52
CA ILE A 124 -4.44 -4.00 9.97
C ILE A 124 -3.68 -2.68 9.83
N LEU A 125 -4.31 -1.66 9.21
CA LEU A 125 -3.72 -0.33 9.03
C LEU A 125 -3.38 0.32 10.38
N GLU A 126 -4.33 0.36 11.32
CA GLU A 126 -4.12 0.88 12.68
C GLU A 126 -2.95 0.19 13.37
N THR A 127 -2.90 -1.16 13.30
CA THR A 127 -1.82 -1.93 13.94
C THR A 127 -0.46 -1.55 13.37
N VAL A 128 -0.34 -1.38 12.05
CA VAL A 128 0.93 -0.93 11.45
C VAL A 128 1.27 0.50 11.86
N PHE A 129 0.30 1.41 11.91
CA PHE A 129 0.54 2.79 12.33
C PHE A 129 0.99 2.85 13.80
N ASP A 130 0.31 2.12 14.70
CA ASP A 130 0.64 2.07 16.13
C ASP A 130 2.04 1.50 16.38
N ASP A 131 2.40 0.40 15.69
CA ASP A 131 3.71 -0.26 15.83
C ASP A 131 4.89 0.67 15.49
N PHE A 132 4.67 1.66 14.62
CA PHE A 132 5.70 2.63 14.20
C PHE A 132 5.47 4.04 14.74
N GLY A 133 4.55 4.22 15.69
CA GLY A 133 4.30 5.49 16.35
C GLY A 133 3.72 6.57 15.44
N LEU A 134 3.04 6.18 14.34
CA LEU A 134 2.30 7.10 13.50
C LEU A 134 0.95 7.36 14.16
N THR A 135 0.91 8.29 15.13
CA THR A 135 -0.28 8.63 15.92
C THR A 135 -1.08 9.80 15.34
N ASP A 136 -0.45 10.62 14.50
CA ASP A 136 -1.07 11.78 13.87
C ASP A 136 -1.81 11.37 12.59
N TYR A 137 -2.85 10.56 12.75
CA TYR A 137 -3.78 10.22 11.66
C TYR A 137 -5.24 10.36 12.10
N ASP A 138 -6.12 10.55 11.14
CA ASP A 138 -7.56 10.57 11.34
C ASP A 138 -8.23 9.74 10.23
N SER A 139 -9.19 8.93 10.61
CA SER A 139 -9.88 8.00 9.73
C SER A 139 -11.31 8.47 9.46
N GLY A 140 -11.52 9.12 8.30
CA GLY A 140 -12.82 9.45 7.73
C GLY A 140 -13.45 8.31 6.93
N LEU A 141 -13.08 7.05 7.21
CA LEU A 141 -13.55 5.89 6.45
C LEU A 141 -15.00 5.55 6.81
N THR A 142 -15.87 5.63 5.82
CA THR A 142 -17.32 5.40 5.95
C THR A 142 -17.77 4.03 5.45
N ALA A 143 -17.03 3.42 4.52
CA ALA A 143 -17.36 2.11 3.96
C ALA A 143 -17.09 0.95 4.94
N ASP A 144 -17.82 -0.15 4.74
CA ASP A 144 -17.54 -1.42 5.39
C ASP A 144 -16.44 -2.16 4.63
N TYR A 145 -15.35 -2.49 5.33
CA TYR A 145 -14.24 -3.24 4.79
C TYR A 145 -14.23 -4.66 5.31
N PRO A 146 -13.89 -5.65 4.46
CA PRO A 146 -13.94 -7.05 4.86
C PRO A 146 -12.93 -7.37 5.98
N GLN A 147 -13.27 -8.40 6.74
CA GLN A 147 -12.32 -9.12 7.57
C GLN A 147 -11.55 -10.10 6.68
N LEU A 148 -10.23 -10.01 6.67
CA LEU A 148 -9.37 -10.86 5.87
C LEU A 148 -9.00 -12.11 6.66
N GLU A 149 -9.26 -13.30 6.11
CA GLU A 149 -8.87 -14.58 6.73
C GLU A 149 -7.36 -14.65 6.93
N GLN A 150 -6.61 -14.19 5.94
CA GLN A 150 -5.17 -14.00 6.00
C GLN A 150 -4.77 -12.79 5.16
N CYS A 151 -3.86 -11.99 5.69
CA CYS A 151 -3.19 -10.91 4.97
C CYS A 151 -1.72 -10.92 5.33
N VAL A 152 -0.85 -11.06 4.35
CA VAL A 152 0.58 -11.25 4.56
C VAL A 152 1.34 -10.03 4.04
N GLN A 153 2.08 -9.38 4.91
CA GLN A 153 3.20 -8.55 4.48
C GLN A 153 4.34 -9.51 4.13
N TYR A 154 4.78 -9.52 2.87
CA TYR A 154 5.75 -10.50 2.38
C TYR A 154 6.98 -9.85 1.76
N GLY A 155 8.03 -9.65 2.56
CA GLY A 155 9.30 -9.11 2.10
C GLY A 155 9.21 -7.72 1.48
N GLU A 156 8.22 -6.94 1.86
CA GLU A 156 7.96 -5.59 1.39
C GLU A 156 8.13 -4.58 2.52
N SER A 157 8.33 -3.30 2.19
CA SER A 157 8.37 -2.25 3.19
C SER A 157 7.00 -2.09 3.87
N HIS A 158 7.00 -1.60 5.13
CA HIS A 158 5.74 -1.34 5.83
C HIS A 158 4.90 -0.30 5.07
N ARG A 159 5.54 0.68 4.42
CA ARG A 159 4.86 1.66 3.57
C ARG A 159 4.19 1.00 2.36
N ASP A 160 4.91 0.15 1.63
CA ASP A 160 4.36 -0.48 0.42
C ASP A 160 3.23 -1.44 0.79
N PHE A 161 3.34 -2.16 1.93
CA PHE A 161 2.25 -2.95 2.49
C PHE A 161 0.99 -2.11 2.76
N VAL A 162 1.13 -0.98 3.45
CA VAL A 162 0.02 -0.04 3.70
C VAL A 162 -0.55 0.50 2.39
N HIS A 163 0.31 0.99 1.48
CA HIS A 163 -0.14 1.59 0.23
C HIS A 163 -0.92 0.60 -0.64
N ARG A 164 -0.44 -0.65 -0.82
CA ARG A 164 -1.17 -1.61 -1.63
C ARG A 164 -2.52 -2.03 -1.02
N LEU A 165 -2.65 -2.01 0.32
CA LEU A 165 -3.93 -2.22 0.98
C LEU A 165 -4.87 -1.04 0.73
N LEU A 166 -4.40 0.20 0.91
CA LEU A 166 -5.18 1.41 0.61
C LEU A 166 -5.64 1.41 -0.87
N GLU A 167 -4.73 1.12 -1.80
CA GLU A 167 -5.00 1.02 -3.23
C GLU A 167 -5.99 -0.12 -3.57
N ARG A 168 -5.86 -1.29 -2.92
CA ARG A 168 -6.75 -2.44 -3.13
C ARG A 168 -8.19 -2.13 -2.74
N PHE A 169 -8.36 -1.44 -1.61
CA PHE A 169 -9.67 -1.15 -1.03
C PHE A 169 -10.20 0.24 -1.38
N GLY A 170 -9.58 0.92 -2.35
CA GLY A 170 -10.04 2.22 -2.84
C GLY A 170 -9.95 3.34 -1.82
N ILE A 171 -9.12 3.21 -0.78
CA ILE A 171 -8.90 4.21 0.26
C ILE A 171 -7.87 5.22 -0.22
N SER A 172 -8.22 6.48 -0.27
CA SER A 172 -7.29 7.58 -0.54
C SER A 172 -6.85 8.26 0.75
N TYR A 173 -5.81 9.09 0.65
CA TYR A 173 -5.36 9.89 1.78
C TYR A 173 -4.73 11.19 1.30
N TYR A 174 -4.67 12.17 2.20
CA TYR A 174 -3.94 13.43 2.04
C TYR A 174 -3.41 13.90 3.40
N HIS A 175 -2.67 14.99 3.42
CA HIS A 175 -2.09 15.52 4.65
C HIS A 175 -2.62 16.92 4.97
N GLU A 176 -3.13 17.10 6.16
CA GLU A 176 -3.42 18.42 6.73
C GLU A 176 -2.20 18.94 7.48
N HIS A 177 -1.74 20.14 7.12
CA HIS A 177 -0.57 20.74 7.72
C HIS A 177 -0.93 21.85 8.70
N GLN A 178 -0.28 21.83 9.86
CA GLN A 178 -0.37 22.83 10.92
C GLN A 178 1.02 23.23 11.38
N ALA A 179 1.13 24.27 12.20
CA ALA A 179 2.39 24.64 12.83
C ALA A 179 2.92 23.49 13.69
N GLY A 180 4.06 22.90 13.31
CA GLY A 180 4.72 21.81 14.04
C GLY A 180 4.09 20.43 13.91
N ARG A 181 3.08 20.25 13.04
CA ARG A 181 2.36 18.99 12.89
C ARG A 181 1.82 18.81 11.48
N HIS A 182 1.71 17.56 11.04
CA HIS A 182 0.85 17.18 9.92
C HIS A 182 0.03 15.94 10.29
N THR A 183 -1.21 15.88 9.82
CA THR A 183 -2.15 14.78 10.12
C THR A 183 -2.44 14.04 8.81
N LEU A 184 -2.29 12.72 8.80
CA LEU A 184 -2.69 11.84 7.71
C LEU A 184 -4.21 11.66 7.76
N ARG A 185 -4.94 12.11 6.74
CA ARG A 185 -6.40 11.95 6.60
C ARG A 185 -6.68 10.78 5.66
N LEU A 186 -7.28 9.70 6.17
CA LEU A 186 -7.77 8.59 5.36
C LEU A 186 -9.21 8.87 4.95
N VAL A 187 -9.52 8.76 3.66
CA VAL A 187 -10.85 9.08 3.11
C VAL A 187 -11.26 8.06 2.04
N ASP A 188 -12.56 7.76 1.97
CA ASP A 188 -13.14 6.84 0.99
C ASP A 188 -14.39 7.39 0.30
N SER A 189 -14.76 8.65 0.61
CA SER A 189 -15.93 9.32 0.06
C SER A 189 -15.59 10.74 -0.39
N ALA A 190 -16.17 11.18 -1.51
CA ALA A 190 -16.03 12.56 -1.99
C ALA A 190 -16.57 13.58 -0.97
N ALA A 191 -17.52 13.19 -0.14
CA ALA A 191 -18.11 14.05 0.89
C ALA A 191 -17.14 14.42 2.03
N GLU A 192 -16.03 13.67 2.19
CA GLU A 192 -15.00 13.94 3.20
C GLU A 192 -14.01 15.05 2.78
N HIS A 193 -14.12 15.54 1.55
CA HIS A 193 -13.28 16.61 1.01
C HIS A 193 -14.00 17.96 1.17
N GLY A 194 -13.51 18.80 2.05
CA GLY A 194 -14.01 20.15 2.25
C GLY A 194 -13.09 21.24 1.67
N PRO A 195 -13.57 22.48 1.54
CA PRO A 195 -12.73 23.59 1.09
C PRO A 195 -11.68 23.96 2.14
N LEU A 196 -10.48 24.33 1.70
CA LEU A 196 -9.50 24.94 2.58
C LEU A 196 -9.90 26.37 2.89
N ALA A 197 -9.97 26.74 4.17
CA ALA A 197 -10.37 28.07 4.62
C ALA A 197 -9.58 29.18 3.91
N GLY A 198 -10.29 30.14 3.30
CA GLY A 198 -9.76 31.25 2.53
C GLY A 198 -9.24 30.86 1.13
N ALA A 199 -9.60 29.66 0.62
CA ALA A 199 -9.39 29.23 -0.77
C ALA A 199 -10.64 28.53 -1.32
N GLU A 200 -11.82 28.82 -0.76
CA GLU A 200 -13.10 28.20 -1.16
C GLU A 200 -13.50 28.53 -2.60
N SER A 201 -13.05 29.69 -3.10
CA SER A 201 -13.33 30.15 -4.47
C SER A 201 -12.11 30.88 -5.04
N LEU A 202 -11.77 30.54 -6.28
CA LEU A 202 -10.70 31.18 -7.03
C LEU A 202 -11.24 31.72 -8.35
N PRO A 203 -11.08 33.05 -8.63
CA PRO A 203 -11.45 33.60 -9.91
C PRO A 203 -10.44 33.18 -10.98
N PHE A 204 -10.91 33.11 -12.23
CA PHE A 204 -10.06 32.95 -13.41
C PHE A 204 -9.73 34.29 -14.02
N HIS A 205 -8.45 34.60 -14.20
CA HIS A 205 -7.96 35.78 -14.88
C HIS A 205 -6.96 35.36 -15.97
N ALA A 206 -7.38 35.42 -17.24
CA ALA A 206 -6.55 34.99 -18.37
C ALA A 206 -5.31 35.90 -18.60
N ALA A 207 -5.38 37.15 -18.15
CA ALA A 207 -4.25 38.05 -18.19
C ALA A 207 -3.52 38.01 -16.85
N ASP A 208 -2.24 37.73 -16.88
CA ASP A 208 -1.36 37.90 -15.73
C ASP A 208 -1.08 39.39 -15.50
N ASP A 209 -2.04 40.06 -14.90
CA ASP A 209 -1.87 41.44 -14.49
C ASP A 209 -1.24 41.48 -13.09
N ALA A 210 0.00 41.95 -13.01
CA ALA A 210 0.71 42.09 -11.74
C ALA A 210 -0.04 42.99 -10.73
N ALA A 211 -1.05 43.76 -11.17
CA ALA A 211 -1.92 44.57 -10.34
C ALA A 211 -3.01 43.76 -9.60
N ILE A 212 -3.29 42.51 -10.00
CA ILE A 212 -4.29 41.67 -9.32
C ILE A 212 -3.67 41.15 -8.03
N ALA A 213 -4.14 41.65 -6.89
CA ALA A 213 -3.63 41.29 -5.57
C ALA A 213 -4.27 39.99 -4.99
N GLU A 214 -5.44 39.60 -5.51
CA GLU A 214 -6.14 38.40 -5.05
C GLU A 214 -5.55 37.09 -5.60
N GLU A 215 -5.71 36.01 -4.85
CA GLU A 215 -5.38 34.66 -5.34
C GLU A 215 -6.30 34.30 -6.51
N HIS A 216 -5.74 33.82 -7.63
CA HIS A 216 -6.49 33.51 -8.84
C HIS A 216 -5.82 32.43 -9.68
N VAL A 217 -6.61 31.78 -10.53
CA VAL A 217 -6.15 30.85 -11.56
C VAL A 217 -5.91 31.64 -12.85
N HIS A 218 -4.76 31.46 -13.50
CA HIS A 218 -4.43 32.16 -14.75
C HIS A 218 -4.21 31.23 -15.95
N THR A 219 -4.04 29.92 -15.69
CA THR A 219 -3.97 28.91 -16.74
C THR A 219 -4.94 27.79 -16.38
N TRP A 220 -5.73 27.36 -17.35
CA TRP A 220 -6.72 26.31 -17.19
C TRP A 220 -6.77 25.41 -18.42
N GLU A 221 -6.56 24.13 -18.24
CA GLU A 221 -6.60 23.12 -19.27
C GLU A 221 -7.50 21.96 -18.82
N SER A 222 -8.60 21.74 -19.51
CA SER A 222 -9.48 20.60 -19.27
C SER A 222 -9.05 19.43 -20.17
N VAL A 223 -8.75 18.29 -19.58
CA VAL A 223 -8.33 17.08 -20.26
C VAL A 223 -9.43 16.04 -20.16
N ALA A 224 -9.90 15.54 -21.30
CA ALA A 224 -10.83 14.43 -21.36
C ALA A 224 -10.17 13.23 -22.04
N SER A 225 -10.28 12.07 -21.43
CA SER A 225 -9.69 10.81 -21.91
C SER A 225 -10.75 9.72 -22.03
N MET A 226 -10.57 8.82 -22.96
CA MET A 226 -11.43 7.62 -23.03
C MET A 226 -11.15 6.70 -21.83
N ALA A 227 -12.20 6.15 -21.26
CA ALA A 227 -12.14 5.19 -20.17
C ALA A 227 -13.01 3.97 -20.49
N SER A 228 -12.77 2.84 -19.82
CA SER A 228 -13.62 1.66 -19.88
C SER A 228 -14.99 1.97 -19.30
N GLY A 229 -16.04 1.47 -19.93
CA GLY A 229 -17.42 1.68 -19.46
C GLY A 229 -17.96 0.55 -18.59
N SER A 230 -17.17 -0.51 -18.36
CA SER A 230 -17.53 -1.61 -17.47
C SER A 230 -16.32 -2.22 -16.83
N PHE A 231 -16.47 -2.70 -15.59
CA PHE A 231 -15.45 -3.48 -14.89
C PHE A 231 -16.10 -4.72 -14.26
N ALA A 232 -15.54 -5.88 -14.56
CA ALA A 232 -15.96 -7.15 -13.99
C ALA A 232 -14.85 -7.75 -13.11
N THR A 233 -15.22 -8.24 -11.95
CA THR A 233 -14.36 -9.03 -11.06
C THR A 233 -14.86 -10.47 -11.04
N LEU A 234 -13.94 -11.42 -10.98
CA LEU A 234 -14.25 -12.84 -10.86
C LEU A 234 -13.32 -13.50 -9.86
N ASP A 235 -13.86 -14.41 -9.05
CA ASP A 235 -13.08 -15.24 -8.15
C ASP A 235 -13.71 -16.62 -7.97
N TYR A 236 -12.98 -17.50 -7.29
CA TYR A 236 -13.41 -18.86 -6.97
C TYR A 236 -13.28 -19.11 -5.47
N ASP A 237 -14.40 -19.42 -4.81
CA ASP A 237 -14.41 -19.88 -3.43
C ASP A 237 -14.61 -21.40 -3.39
N TYR A 238 -13.61 -22.12 -2.91
CA TYR A 238 -13.69 -23.57 -2.75
C TYR A 238 -14.61 -24.01 -1.59
N LEU A 239 -15.00 -23.11 -0.70
CA LEU A 239 -15.98 -23.37 0.36
C LEU A 239 -17.39 -23.43 -0.19
N ASP A 240 -17.66 -22.67 -1.23
CA ASP A 240 -18.91 -22.72 -2.00
C ASP A 240 -18.63 -22.79 -3.51
N PRO A 241 -18.18 -23.94 -4.02
CA PRO A 241 -17.67 -24.08 -5.39
C PRO A 241 -18.75 -23.95 -6.48
N ARG A 242 -20.03 -23.90 -6.09
CA ARG A 242 -21.16 -23.71 -7.02
C ARG A 242 -21.50 -22.25 -7.22
N THR A 243 -21.19 -21.40 -6.27
CA THR A 243 -21.44 -19.96 -6.36
C THR A 243 -20.33 -19.30 -7.15
N LYS A 244 -20.72 -18.62 -8.24
CA LYS A 244 -19.81 -17.80 -9.02
C LYS A 244 -19.62 -16.46 -8.28
N VAL A 245 -18.46 -16.27 -7.66
CA VAL A 245 -18.09 -15.00 -7.01
C VAL A 245 -17.74 -14.01 -8.13
N GLN A 246 -18.71 -13.23 -8.54
CA GLN A 246 -18.58 -12.24 -9.59
C GLN A 246 -19.25 -10.94 -9.19
N GLY A 247 -18.59 -9.81 -9.45
CA GLY A 247 -19.13 -8.47 -9.37
C GLY A 247 -18.98 -7.73 -10.69
N THR A 248 -19.85 -6.79 -10.96
CA THR A 248 -19.78 -5.93 -12.14
C THR A 248 -20.24 -4.54 -11.79
N ASP A 249 -19.52 -3.52 -12.26
CA ASP A 249 -19.96 -2.14 -12.23
C ASP A 249 -19.85 -1.52 -13.63
N THR A 250 -20.83 -0.69 -14.00
CA THR A 250 -20.96 -0.15 -15.35
C THR A 250 -21.28 1.34 -15.34
N ALA A 251 -20.52 2.11 -16.11
CA ALA A 251 -20.75 3.53 -16.38
C ALA A 251 -20.45 3.80 -17.86
N ALA A 252 -21.29 3.21 -18.75
CA ALA A 252 -21.09 3.30 -20.18
C ALA A 252 -21.05 4.75 -20.67
N HIS A 253 -20.05 5.06 -21.50
CA HIS A 253 -19.85 6.38 -22.08
C HIS A 253 -20.52 6.50 -23.44
N SER A 254 -20.90 7.71 -23.85
CA SER A 254 -21.61 7.97 -25.11
C SER A 254 -20.71 7.99 -26.35
N TYR A 255 -19.37 7.98 -26.18
CA TYR A 255 -18.44 7.93 -27.31
C TYR A 255 -18.23 6.48 -27.82
N PRO A 256 -17.75 6.28 -29.06
CA PRO A 256 -17.48 4.95 -29.59
C PRO A 256 -16.53 4.15 -28.69
N HIS A 257 -16.84 2.87 -28.45
CA HIS A 257 -16.09 1.98 -27.54
C HIS A 257 -16.17 2.37 -26.06
N GLY A 258 -17.09 3.24 -25.68
CA GLY A 258 -17.31 3.64 -24.31
C GLY A 258 -18.01 2.58 -23.44
N ASP A 259 -18.29 1.40 -24.00
CA ASP A 259 -18.89 0.22 -23.36
C ASP A 259 -17.88 -0.90 -23.11
N LEU A 260 -16.60 -0.73 -23.50
CA LEU A 260 -15.58 -1.77 -23.32
C LEU A 260 -15.42 -2.16 -21.86
N GLU A 261 -15.39 -3.48 -21.64
CA GLU A 261 -15.22 -4.08 -20.33
C GLU A 261 -13.75 -4.39 -20.03
N TRP A 262 -13.36 -4.17 -18.79
CA TRP A 262 -12.14 -4.69 -18.18
C TRP A 262 -12.50 -5.79 -17.19
N SER A 263 -11.85 -6.96 -17.27
CA SER A 263 -12.07 -8.08 -16.37
C SER A 263 -10.82 -8.42 -15.56
N GLU A 264 -10.99 -8.67 -14.25
CA GLU A 264 -9.91 -9.04 -13.32
C GLU A 264 -10.20 -10.41 -12.69
N TYR A 265 -9.22 -11.32 -12.78
CA TYR A 265 -9.20 -12.63 -12.12
C TYR A 265 -7.77 -13.01 -11.70
N PRO A 266 -7.53 -13.47 -10.47
CA PRO A 266 -8.45 -13.39 -9.33
C PRO A 266 -8.53 -11.96 -8.80
N ALA A 267 -9.71 -11.56 -8.31
CA ALA A 267 -9.92 -10.24 -7.70
C ALA A 267 -9.64 -10.23 -6.18
N GLY A 268 -9.42 -11.39 -5.58
CA GLY A 268 -9.19 -11.55 -4.15
C GLY A 268 -10.45 -11.42 -3.30
N CYS A 269 -11.64 -11.72 -3.88
CA CYS A 269 -12.94 -11.63 -3.23
C CYS A 269 -13.44 -13.03 -2.84
N ARG A 270 -14.17 -13.14 -1.74
CA ARG A 270 -14.76 -14.39 -1.27
C ARG A 270 -16.28 -14.43 -1.40
N THR A 271 -16.90 -13.26 -1.46
CA THR A 271 -18.35 -13.11 -1.52
C THR A 271 -18.76 -12.20 -2.68
N ILE A 272 -20.00 -12.35 -3.15
CA ILE A 272 -20.57 -11.48 -4.19
C ILE A 272 -20.58 -10.01 -3.76
N PRO A 273 -20.96 -9.63 -2.52
CA PRO A 273 -20.84 -8.25 -2.06
C PRO A 273 -19.42 -7.68 -2.16
N GLU A 274 -18.39 -8.44 -1.76
CA GLU A 274 -16.99 -8.02 -1.91
C GLU A 274 -16.60 -7.84 -3.38
N ALA A 275 -17.03 -8.75 -4.27
CA ALA A 275 -16.77 -8.67 -5.69
C ALA A 275 -17.42 -7.42 -6.32
N ASN A 276 -18.65 -7.08 -5.93
CA ASN A 276 -19.33 -5.86 -6.38
C ASN A 276 -18.61 -4.60 -5.89
N ALA A 277 -18.24 -4.54 -4.61
CA ALA A 277 -17.49 -3.41 -4.05
C ALA A 277 -16.14 -3.24 -4.77
N ALA A 278 -15.41 -4.33 -5.02
CA ALA A 278 -14.16 -4.29 -5.76
C ALA A 278 -14.36 -3.80 -7.20
N ALA A 279 -15.40 -4.26 -7.90
CA ALA A 279 -15.72 -3.79 -9.25
C ALA A 279 -16.04 -2.29 -9.25
N GLN A 280 -16.82 -1.81 -8.29
CA GLN A 280 -17.13 -0.39 -8.13
C GLN A 280 -15.85 0.44 -7.89
N TRP A 281 -15.00 0.07 -6.93
CA TRP A 281 -13.75 0.81 -6.66
C TRP A 281 -12.83 0.87 -7.89
N ARG A 282 -12.77 -0.22 -8.65
CA ARG A 282 -11.97 -0.27 -9.89
C ARG A 282 -12.57 0.57 -11.01
N MET A 283 -13.90 0.63 -11.09
CA MET A 283 -14.58 1.49 -12.04
C MET A 283 -14.39 2.97 -11.71
N GLU A 284 -14.59 3.35 -10.43
CA GLU A 284 -14.35 4.70 -9.93
C GLU A 284 -12.88 5.15 -10.12
N GLU A 285 -11.90 4.25 -9.91
CA GLU A 285 -10.47 4.52 -10.17
C GLU A 285 -10.20 4.90 -11.63
N ARG A 286 -10.91 4.28 -12.58
CA ARG A 286 -10.77 4.58 -14.01
C ARG A 286 -11.52 5.85 -14.39
N ALA A 287 -12.72 6.01 -13.87
CA ALA A 287 -13.57 7.15 -14.16
C ALA A 287 -12.97 8.48 -13.65
N CYS A 288 -12.38 8.51 -12.46
CA CYS A 288 -11.81 9.74 -11.90
C CYS A 288 -10.62 10.31 -12.68
N ARG A 289 -10.05 9.54 -13.61
CA ARG A 289 -8.96 9.96 -14.50
C ARG A 289 -9.41 10.32 -15.90
N ALA A 290 -10.66 10.03 -16.23
CA ALA A 290 -11.23 10.33 -17.54
C ALA A 290 -11.39 11.85 -17.76
N VAL A 291 -11.58 12.59 -16.67
CA VAL A 291 -11.70 14.06 -16.71
C VAL A 291 -10.74 14.64 -15.68
N GLU A 292 -9.69 15.28 -16.15
CA GLU A 292 -8.68 15.95 -15.34
C GLU A 292 -8.57 17.42 -15.75
N VAL A 293 -8.31 18.26 -14.78
CA VAL A 293 -7.96 19.66 -15.02
C VAL A 293 -6.51 19.86 -14.62
N ARG A 294 -5.78 20.61 -15.42
CA ARG A 294 -4.44 21.14 -15.12
C ARG A 294 -4.48 22.64 -15.14
N GLY A 295 -3.85 23.27 -14.16
CA GLY A 295 -3.85 24.71 -14.10
C GLY A 295 -2.62 25.27 -13.42
N GLU A 296 -2.44 26.57 -13.62
CA GLU A 296 -1.48 27.37 -12.87
C GLU A 296 -2.23 28.49 -12.15
N ALA A 297 -1.86 28.70 -10.89
CA ALA A 297 -2.51 29.67 -10.02
C ALA A 297 -1.49 30.58 -9.33
N ARG A 298 -1.87 31.82 -9.14
CA ARG A 298 -1.21 32.73 -8.24
C ARG A 298 -1.79 32.58 -6.84
N SER A 299 -1.52 31.45 -6.24
CA SER A 299 -2.07 31.08 -4.94
C SER A 299 -1.05 30.29 -4.11
N THR A 300 -0.98 30.59 -2.83
CA THR A 300 -0.34 29.74 -1.83
C THR A 300 -1.35 28.89 -1.06
N GLY A 301 -2.66 29.07 -1.34
CA GLY A 301 -3.76 28.44 -0.62
C GLY A 301 -4.18 27.07 -1.13
N LEU A 302 -3.92 26.71 -2.40
CA LEU A 302 -4.31 25.42 -2.96
C LEU A 302 -3.61 24.26 -2.24
N ALA A 303 -4.39 23.30 -1.77
CA ALA A 303 -3.90 22.11 -1.06
C ALA A 303 -4.62 20.84 -1.53
N VAL A 304 -3.86 19.77 -1.66
CA VAL A 304 -4.37 18.44 -2.03
C VAL A 304 -5.40 17.95 -1.02
N GLY A 305 -6.43 17.26 -1.51
CA GLY A 305 -7.51 16.74 -0.69
C GLY A 305 -8.58 17.77 -0.31
N HIS A 306 -8.47 19.00 -0.80
CA HIS A 306 -9.43 20.07 -0.56
C HIS A 306 -10.12 20.51 -1.86
N THR A 307 -11.31 21.06 -1.72
CA THR A 307 -12.10 21.54 -2.85
C THR A 307 -12.00 23.06 -2.99
N PHE A 308 -12.16 23.56 -4.21
CA PHE A 308 -12.36 24.97 -4.52
C PHE A 308 -13.36 25.14 -5.66
N LYS A 309 -14.02 26.29 -5.72
CA LYS A 309 -14.90 26.65 -6.82
C LYS A 309 -14.19 27.58 -7.79
N LEU A 310 -14.09 27.20 -9.08
CA LEU A 310 -13.63 28.12 -10.12
C LEU A 310 -14.77 29.09 -10.46
N THR A 311 -14.44 30.38 -10.64
CA THR A 311 -15.37 31.42 -11.04
C THR A 311 -14.77 32.28 -12.15
N GLY A 312 -15.60 32.91 -12.98
CA GLY A 312 -15.12 33.82 -14.03
C GLY A 312 -14.45 33.16 -15.24
N SER A 313 -14.50 31.84 -15.37
CA SER A 313 -14.03 31.14 -16.58
C SER A 313 -14.92 31.51 -17.77
N PRO A 314 -14.33 31.80 -18.97
CA PRO A 314 -15.09 32.03 -20.20
C PRO A 314 -15.86 30.76 -20.65
N ALA A 315 -15.41 29.59 -20.27
CA ALA A 315 -16.13 28.32 -20.47
C ALA A 315 -17.11 28.10 -19.29
N ALA A 316 -18.40 28.31 -19.54
CA ALA A 316 -19.43 28.27 -18.50
C ALA A 316 -19.44 26.95 -17.70
N GLY A 317 -19.13 25.82 -18.35
CA GLY A 317 -19.05 24.49 -17.71
C GLY A 317 -17.94 24.32 -16.69
N ASP A 318 -16.92 25.19 -16.73
CA ASP A 318 -15.79 25.14 -15.79
C ASP A 318 -16.07 25.94 -14.50
N ASN A 319 -17.14 26.77 -14.46
CA ASN A 319 -17.50 27.55 -13.26
C ASN A 319 -18.22 26.67 -12.22
N ARG A 320 -17.50 25.72 -11.64
CA ARG A 320 -18.01 24.72 -10.70
C ARG A 320 -16.96 24.35 -9.63
N GLY A 321 -17.30 23.40 -8.77
CA GLY A 321 -16.41 22.85 -7.76
C GLY A 321 -15.41 21.84 -8.33
N PHE A 322 -14.19 21.83 -7.77
CA PHE A 322 -13.13 20.90 -8.12
C PHE A 322 -12.39 20.43 -6.87
N LEU A 323 -12.04 19.16 -6.84
CA LEU A 323 -11.15 18.55 -5.86
C LEU A 323 -9.70 18.63 -6.36
N VAL A 324 -8.81 19.21 -5.57
CA VAL A 324 -7.37 19.28 -5.88
C VAL A 324 -6.75 17.93 -5.66
N THR A 325 -6.25 17.31 -6.73
CA THR A 325 -5.60 15.98 -6.72
C THR A 325 -4.08 16.06 -6.69
N GLY A 326 -3.49 17.19 -7.10
CA GLY A 326 -2.05 17.40 -7.06
C GLY A 326 -1.68 18.88 -6.99
N VAL A 327 -0.57 19.18 -6.31
CA VAL A 327 -0.02 20.54 -6.20
C VAL A 327 1.50 20.48 -6.32
N GLU A 328 2.05 21.38 -7.13
CA GLU A 328 3.45 21.74 -7.12
C GLU A 328 3.58 23.24 -6.81
N LEU A 329 4.21 23.55 -5.68
CA LEU A 329 4.48 24.94 -5.26
C LEU A 329 5.99 25.17 -5.26
N VAL A 330 6.43 26.18 -5.98
CA VAL A 330 7.84 26.57 -6.09
C VAL A 330 8.00 28.01 -5.61
N LEU A 331 8.99 28.24 -4.74
CA LEU A 331 9.41 29.54 -4.28
C LEU A 331 10.87 29.78 -4.68
N GLU A 332 11.11 30.83 -5.45
CA GLU A 332 12.43 31.28 -5.91
C GLU A 332 12.73 32.70 -5.39
N PRO A 333 13.98 33.01 -4.98
CA PRO A 333 14.32 34.32 -4.49
C PRO A 333 14.18 35.37 -5.59
N VAL A 334 13.60 36.53 -5.28
CA VAL A 334 13.54 37.67 -6.21
C VAL A 334 14.96 38.20 -6.46
N GLY A 335 15.33 38.37 -7.75
CA GLY A 335 16.66 38.83 -8.14
C GLY A 335 17.73 37.74 -8.28
N GLY A 336 17.35 36.46 -8.24
CA GLY A 336 18.24 35.31 -8.41
C GLY A 336 19.15 35.07 -7.18
N ASP A 337 20.13 34.18 -7.35
CA ASP A 337 21.01 33.72 -6.26
C ASP A 337 21.79 34.82 -5.50
N ALA A 338 22.00 35.98 -6.12
CA ALA A 338 22.75 37.10 -5.52
C ALA A 338 21.96 37.89 -4.46
N GLY A 339 20.62 37.80 -4.44
CA GLY A 339 19.78 38.58 -3.51
C GLY A 339 19.52 37.92 -2.15
N GLY A 340 19.69 36.59 -2.02
CA GLY A 340 19.26 35.80 -0.89
C GLY A 340 20.33 35.47 0.17
N VAL A 341 21.59 35.89 0.01
CA VAL A 341 22.72 35.45 0.84
C VAL A 341 22.89 36.26 2.13
N ARG A 342 22.24 37.39 2.29
CA ARG A 342 22.36 38.21 3.51
C ARG A 342 21.07 38.14 4.34
N GLY A 343 20.85 37.07 5.09
CA GLY A 343 20.15 36.93 6.38
C GLY A 343 18.93 37.79 6.74
N GLY A 344 18.22 38.40 5.76
CA GLY A 344 16.98 39.14 5.96
C GLY A 344 15.77 38.34 5.40
N PRO A 345 14.53 38.67 5.78
CA PRO A 345 13.33 38.05 5.19
C PRO A 345 13.29 38.37 3.70
N GLY A 346 13.70 37.42 2.86
CA GLY A 346 13.72 37.52 1.44
C GLY A 346 12.30 37.62 0.84
N SER A 347 12.18 38.29 -0.29
CA SER A 347 11.00 38.19 -1.13
C SER A 347 11.18 37.04 -2.12
N PHE A 348 10.12 36.30 -2.36
CA PHE A 348 10.11 35.13 -3.25
C PHE A 348 9.09 35.30 -4.35
N THR A 349 9.44 34.90 -5.56
CA THR A 349 8.47 34.62 -6.60
C THR A 349 7.84 33.25 -6.35
N THR A 350 6.53 33.16 -6.58
CA THR A 350 5.78 31.90 -6.39
C THR A 350 5.21 31.42 -7.70
N ALA A 351 5.28 30.09 -7.92
CA ALA A 351 4.57 29.40 -8.99
C ALA A 351 3.83 28.21 -8.37
N CYS A 352 2.52 28.15 -8.60
CA CYS A 352 1.67 27.05 -8.14
C CYS A 352 1.04 26.38 -9.35
N ARG A 353 1.42 25.12 -9.61
CA ARG A 353 0.76 24.24 -10.57
C ARG A 353 -0.13 23.27 -9.82
N PHE A 354 -1.26 22.95 -10.40
CA PHE A 354 -2.17 22.00 -9.77
C PHE A 354 -2.84 21.07 -10.79
N THR A 355 -3.28 19.93 -10.32
CA THR A 355 -4.23 19.05 -10.99
C THR A 355 -5.48 18.95 -10.14
N ALA A 356 -6.64 18.80 -10.78
CA ALA A 356 -7.92 18.68 -10.10
C ALA A 356 -8.88 17.80 -10.92
N ILE A 357 -9.92 17.30 -10.25
CA ILE A 357 -11.07 16.65 -10.87
C ILE A 357 -12.35 17.35 -10.41
N PRO A 358 -13.48 17.23 -11.11
CA PRO A 358 -14.76 17.72 -10.59
C PRO A 358 -15.05 17.14 -9.19
N ASP A 359 -15.58 17.97 -8.29
CA ASP A 359 -15.80 17.59 -6.87
C ASP A 359 -16.95 16.59 -6.66
N ASP A 360 -17.78 16.37 -7.69
CA ASP A 360 -18.81 15.33 -7.73
C ASP A 360 -18.29 13.98 -8.24
N VAL A 361 -17.02 13.89 -8.63
CA VAL A 361 -16.37 12.65 -9.07
C VAL A 361 -15.66 11.99 -7.90
N GLN A 362 -16.00 10.74 -7.61
CA GLN A 362 -15.32 9.96 -6.58
C GLN A 362 -13.89 9.65 -7.00
N PHE A 363 -12.91 10.16 -6.24
CA PHE A 363 -11.50 9.81 -6.43
C PHE A 363 -11.18 8.45 -5.82
N ARG A 364 -10.42 7.63 -6.57
CA ARG A 364 -9.81 6.39 -6.05
C ARG A 364 -8.33 6.33 -6.44
N PRO A 365 -7.46 5.84 -5.53
CA PRO A 365 -6.03 5.71 -5.83
C PRO A 365 -5.78 4.66 -6.91
N ALA A 366 -4.79 4.92 -7.77
CA ALA A 366 -4.29 3.90 -8.70
C ALA A 366 -3.57 2.78 -7.97
N ARG A 367 -3.80 1.54 -8.39
CA ARG A 367 -2.98 0.40 -7.97
C ARG A 367 -1.62 0.45 -8.66
N THR A 368 -0.67 1.13 -8.08
CA THR A 368 0.71 1.27 -8.60
C THR A 368 1.75 0.65 -7.69
N THR A 369 1.42 0.40 -6.43
CA THR A 369 2.31 -0.27 -5.50
C THR A 369 2.44 -1.75 -5.87
N PRO A 370 3.65 -2.28 -6.04
CA PRO A 370 3.85 -3.68 -6.38
C PRO A 370 3.21 -4.62 -5.35
N VAL A 371 2.46 -5.60 -5.82
CA VAL A 371 1.93 -6.67 -4.96
C VAL A 371 2.97 -7.79 -4.91
N PRO A 372 3.42 -8.21 -3.72
CA PRO A 372 4.41 -9.27 -3.59
C PRO A 372 3.87 -10.59 -4.16
N ARG A 373 4.75 -11.34 -4.83
CA ARG A 373 4.45 -12.65 -5.40
C ARG A 373 5.43 -13.68 -4.90
N VAL A 374 4.93 -14.79 -4.42
CA VAL A 374 5.74 -15.94 -3.99
C VAL A 374 5.99 -16.83 -5.21
N HIS A 375 7.25 -16.87 -5.65
CA HIS A 375 7.66 -17.71 -6.77
C HIS A 375 8.11 -19.09 -6.26
N GLY A 376 7.44 -20.14 -6.74
CA GLY A 376 7.75 -21.52 -6.38
C GLY A 376 7.11 -21.97 -5.06
N VAL A 377 7.63 -23.10 -4.53
CA VAL A 377 7.16 -23.69 -3.29
C VAL A 377 8.05 -23.28 -2.12
N GLN A 378 7.47 -23.28 -0.92
CA GLN A 378 8.18 -23.09 0.35
C GLN A 378 7.88 -24.23 1.28
N SER A 379 8.73 -24.50 2.27
CA SER A 379 8.39 -25.45 3.32
C SER A 379 7.84 -24.73 4.55
N ALA A 380 7.00 -25.48 5.29
CA ALA A 380 6.42 -25.03 6.54
C ALA A 380 6.21 -26.23 7.46
N VAL A 381 6.09 -25.97 8.76
CA VAL A 381 5.84 -27.02 9.77
C VAL A 381 4.36 -27.00 10.15
N VAL A 382 3.74 -28.19 10.17
CA VAL A 382 2.35 -28.34 10.63
C VAL A 382 2.24 -28.05 12.11
N VAL A 383 1.25 -27.24 12.49
CA VAL A 383 1.02 -26.80 13.87
C VAL A 383 -0.41 -27.06 14.31
N GLY A 384 -0.64 -27.00 15.62
CA GLY A 384 -1.95 -27.14 16.25
C GLY A 384 -1.96 -26.55 17.66
N PRO A 385 -3.09 -26.68 18.38
CA PRO A 385 -3.22 -26.17 19.74
C PRO A 385 -2.15 -26.70 20.68
N SER A 386 -1.73 -25.87 21.63
CA SER A 386 -0.77 -26.25 22.66
C SER A 386 -1.31 -27.44 23.49
N GLY A 387 -0.48 -28.48 23.64
CA GLY A 387 -0.83 -29.67 24.40
C GLY A 387 -1.64 -30.71 23.63
N GLN A 388 -1.94 -30.51 22.36
CA GLN A 388 -2.54 -31.54 21.51
C GLN A 388 -1.52 -32.65 21.22
N ASP A 389 -1.98 -33.92 21.24
CA ASP A 389 -1.16 -35.06 20.85
C ASP A 389 -0.69 -34.91 19.40
N PRO A 390 0.63 -34.84 19.14
CA PRO A 390 1.17 -34.69 17.78
C PRO A 390 0.75 -35.80 16.81
N LYS A 391 0.37 -36.98 17.32
CA LYS A 391 -0.13 -38.11 16.51
C LYS A 391 -1.51 -37.85 15.92
N THR A 392 -2.28 -36.97 16.53
CA THR A 392 -3.62 -36.61 16.06
C THR A 392 -3.55 -35.40 15.16
N PRO A 393 -3.89 -35.47 13.86
CA PRO A 393 -3.93 -34.30 12.99
C PRO A 393 -4.86 -33.21 13.53
N TYR A 394 -4.40 -31.99 13.59
CA TYR A 394 -5.26 -30.82 13.82
C TYR A 394 -5.86 -30.38 12.50
N THR A 395 -7.14 -30.66 12.31
CA THR A 395 -7.82 -30.47 11.03
C THR A 395 -9.26 -30.02 11.22
N ASP A 396 -9.80 -29.35 10.22
CA ASP A 396 -11.22 -29.03 10.13
C ASP A 396 -12.02 -30.10 9.35
N SER A 397 -13.31 -29.82 9.11
CA SER A 397 -14.22 -30.75 8.41
C SER A 397 -13.87 -30.97 6.92
N LEU A 398 -13.01 -30.14 6.34
CA LEU A 398 -12.53 -30.24 4.96
C LEU A 398 -11.14 -30.88 4.85
N GLY A 399 -10.56 -31.33 5.94
CA GLY A 399 -9.22 -31.90 5.96
C GLY A 399 -8.11 -30.86 5.79
N ARG A 400 -8.40 -29.58 6.05
CA ARG A 400 -7.41 -28.51 6.02
C ARG A 400 -6.58 -28.54 7.30
N ILE A 401 -5.35 -28.05 7.22
CA ILE A 401 -4.43 -27.96 8.37
C ILE A 401 -3.85 -26.56 8.50
N LYS A 402 -3.19 -26.30 9.62
CA LYS A 402 -2.49 -25.05 9.89
C LYS A 402 -0.98 -25.27 9.96
N VAL A 403 -0.22 -24.24 9.54
CA VAL A 403 1.23 -24.33 9.45
C VAL A 403 1.91 -23.10 10.07
N GLN A 404 3.17 -23.29 10.46
CA GLN A 404 4.10 -22.20 10.77
C GLN A 404 5.10 -22.09 9.62
N PHE A 405 5.14 -20.92 8.95
CA PHE A 405 6.16 -20.62 7.94
C PHE A 405 7.49 -20.30 8.62
N HIS A 406 8.61 -20.72 8.03
CA HIS A 406 9.94 -20.50 8.60
C HIS A 406 10.35 -19.01 8.63
N TRP A 407 9.83 -18.21 7.71
CA TRP A 407 10.08 -16.77 7.65
C TRP A 407 9.22 -15.95 8.63
N ASP A 408 8.14 -16.51 9.14
CA ASP A 408 7.26 -15.81 10.08
C ASP A 408 7.85 -15.81 11.50
N ARG A 409 8.60 -14.76 11.80
CA ARG A 409 9.22 -14.55 13.11
C ARG A 409 8.24 -14.13 14.22
N HIS A 410 7.03 -13.73 13.86
CA HIS A 410 5.95 -13.33 14.77
C HIS A 410 5.01 -14.48 15.09
N GLY A 411 5.12 -15.58 14.36
CA GLY A 411 4.30 -16.78 14.53
C GLY A 411 4.48 -17.43 15.90
N LYS A 412 3.41 -18.00 16.42
CA LYS A 412 3.33 -18.58 17.77
C LYS A 412 3.56 -20.08 17.80
N ASN A 413 3.83 -20.71 16.66
CA ASN A 413 3.96 -22.16 16.50
C ASN A 413 2.73 -22.93 17.05
N ASN A 414 1.54 -22.38 16.84
CA ASN A 414 0.27 -22.96 17.26
C ASN A 414 -0.83 -22.71 16.23
N GLU A 415 -2.09 -23.00 16.57
CA GLU A 415 -3.27 -22.84 15.71
C GLU A 415 -3.49 -21.40 15.19
N ASN A 416 -2.77 -20.42 15.71
CA ASN A 416 -2.87 -19.02 15.31
C ASN A 416 -1.69 -18.58 14.42
N SER A 417 -0.96 -19.51 13.79
CA SER A 417 0.19 -19.20 12.94
C SER A 417 -0.17 -19.02 11.46
N SER A 418 -1.29 -19.57 11.00
CA SER A 418 -1.77 -19.41 9.61
C SER A 418 -3.29 -19.52 9.51
N CYS A 419 -3.85 -19.19 8.34
CA CYS A 419 -5.19 -19.64 7.96
C CYS A 419 -5.23 -21.18 7.82
N TRP A 420 -6.40 -21.73 7.51
CA TRP A 420 -6.55 -23.12 7.14
C TRP A 420 -6.07 -23.38 5.71
N LEU A 421 -5.07 -24.26 5.52
CA LEU A 421 -4.52 -24.63 4.23
C LEU A 421 -5.13 -25.94 3.73
N ARG A 422 -5.54 -25.98 2.47
CA ARG A 422 -5.99 -27.21 1.80
C ARG A 422 -4.83 -28.18 1.65
N THR A 423 -5.12 -29.48 1.86
CA THR A 423 -4.16 -30.58 1.70
C THR A 423 -4.41 -31.32 0.39
N PRO A 424 -3.38 -31.67 -0.39
CA PRO A 424 -3.55 -32.47 -1.59
C PRO A 424 -3.80 -33.93 -1.24
N HIS A 425 -4.64 -34.58 -2.04
CA HIS A 425 -4.90 -36.02 -1.98
C HIS A 425 -4.71 -36.61 -3.38
N GLN A 426 -4.24 -37.87 -3.47
CA GLN A 426 -4.05 -38.52 -4.77
C GLN A 426 -5.38 -38.72 -5.51
N SER A 427 -6.48 -38.87 -4.79
CA SER A 427 -7.84 -38.92 -5.30
C SER A 427 -8.78 -38.29 -4.30
N ALA A 428 -9.69 -37.43 -4.78
CA ALA A 428 -10.68 -36.75 -3.94
C ALA A 428 -12.01 -36.67 -4.69
N GLY A 429 -13.04 -37.35 -4.21
CA GLY A 429 -14.39 -37.31 -4.77
C GLY A 429 -15.45 -37.38 -3.67
N HIS A 430 -16.71 -37.27 -4.06
CA HIS A 430 -17.82 -37.25 -3.12
C HIS A 430 -17.97 -38.62 -2.41
N GLY A 431 -17.51 -38.67 -1.14
CA GLY A 431 -17.59 -39.88 -0.32
C GLY A 431 -16.55 -40.96 -0.64
N TYR A 432 -15.57 -40.70 -1.52
CA TYR A 432 -14.48 -41.62 -1.81
C TYR A 432 -13.17 -40.86 -2.12
N GLY A 433 -12.04 -41.55 -1.97
CA GLY A 433 -10.71 -40.97 -2.26
C GLY A 433 -9.61 -41.61 -1.43
N HIS A 434 -8.44 -41.01 -1.52
CA HIS A 434 -7.26 -41.36 -0.73
C HIS A 434 -6.96 -40.20 0.23
N VAL A 435 -7.16 -40.46 1.54
CA VAL A 435 -7.00 -39.41 2.58
C VAL A 435 -5.83 -39.78 3.50
N TRP A 436 -4.84 -38.90 3.58
CA TRP A 436 -3.70 -39.00 4.47
C TRP A 436 -3.29 -37.60 4.95
N LEU A 437 -3.71 -37.24 6.17
CA LEU A 437 -3.50 -35.92 6.71
C LEU A 437 -2.13 -35.79 7.38
N PRO A 438 -1.38 -34.68 7.11
CA PRO A 438 -0.14 -34.39 7.83
C PRO A 438 -0.42 -34.13 9.30
N ARG A 439 0.53 -34.57 10.16
CA ARG A 439 0.44 -34.41 11.60
C ARG A 439 1.25 -33.24 12.09
N ILE A 440 0.97 -32.77 13.30
CA ILE A 440 1.73 -31.73 13.97
C ILE A 440 3.22 -32.11 13.99
N GLY A 441 4.08 -31.18 13.60
CA GLY A 441 5.53 -31.38 13.49
C GLY A 441 6.02 -31.89 12.13
N CYS A 442 5.13 -32.36 11.23
CA CYS A 442 5.52 -32.74 9.87
C CYS A 442 5.87 -31.49 9.05
N GLU A 443 6.86 -31.65 8.17
CA GLU A 443 7.21 -30.63 7.19
C GLU A 443 6.41 -30.82 5.90
N VAL A 444 5.80 -29.73 5.42
CA VAL A 444 4.98 -29.70 4.21
C VAL A 444 5.52 -28.69 3.22
N LEU A 445 5.30 -28.96 1.93
CA LEU A 445 5.57 -28.02 0.86
C LEU A 445 4.29 -27.21 0.58
N VAL A 446 4.42 -25.90 0.56
CA VAL A 446 3.33 -24.96 0.35
C VAL A 446 3.56 -24.18 -0.95
N ALA A 447 2.57 -24.20 -1.83
CA ALA A 447 2.48 -23.30 -2.98
C ALA A 447 1.44 -22.20 -2.69
N PHE A 448 1.46 -21.16 -3.49
CA PHE A 448 0.57 -20.03 -3.34
C PHE A 448 -0.21 -19.83 -4.65
N VAL A 449 -1.54 -19.80 -4.55
CA VAL A 449 -2.40 -19.65 -5.74
C VAL A 449 -2.08 -18.33 -6.44
N ASP A 450 -1.70 -18.40 -7.71
CA ASP A 450 -1.20 -17.25 -8.50
C ASP A 450 -0.04 -16.48 -7.86
N GLY A 451 0.72 -17.14 -6.98
CA GLY A 451 1.79 -16.52 -6.22
C GLY A 451 1.31 -15.56 -5.11
N ASP A 452 0.02 -15.51 -4.80
CA ASP A 452 -0.54 -14.64 -3.77
C ASP A 452 -0.21 -15.19 -2.36
N PRO A 453 0.58 -14.47 -1.54
CA PRO A 453 0.94 -14.92 -0.20
C PRO A 453 -0.27 -15.10 0.74
N ASP A 454 -1.41 -14.49 0.43
CA ASP A 454 -2.65 -14.62 1.18
C ASP A 454 -3.42 -15.93 0.86
N ARG A 455 -3.00 -16.69 -0.18
CA ARG A 455 -3.70 -17.89 -0.67
C ARG A 455 -2.80 -19.12 -0.69
N PRO A 456 -2.27 -19.56 0.48
CA PRO A 456 -1.41 -20.74 0.58
C PRO A 456 -2.20 -22.04 0.40
N THR A 457 -1.57 -23.05 -0.22
CA THR A 457 -2.09 -24.41 -0.35
C THR A 457 -0.95 -25.41 -0.24
N ILE A 458 -1.17 -26.53 0.43
CA ILE A 458 -0.17 -27.60 0.54
C ILE A 458 -0.13 -28.37 -0.78
N VAL A 459 1.07 -28.68 -1.26
CA VAL A 459 1.30 -29.42 -2.50
C VAL A 459 2.10 -30.70 -2.31
N GLY A 460 2.65 -30.93 -1.10
CA GLY A 460 3.42 -32.12 -0.81
C GLY A 460 3.89 -32.23 0.63
N HIS A 461 4.58 -33.31 0.92
CA HIS A 461 5.17 -33.64 2.21
C HIS A 461 6.63 -34.02 2.00
N VAL A 462 7.51 -33.68 2.94
CA VAL A 462 8.92 -34.03 2.89
C VAL A 462 9.40 -34.54 4.23
N TYR A 463 10.35 -35.44 4.19
CA TYR A 463 11.09 -35.85 5.39
C TYR A 463 12.22 -34.85 5.65
N ASN A 464 12.64 -34.76 6.92
CA ASN A 464 13.75 -33.93 7.33
C ASN A 464 14.60 -34.64 8.41
N GLY A 465 15.55 -33.91 9.01
CA GLY A 465 16.44 -34.48 10.01
C GLY A 465 15.76 -34.92 11.32
N GLN A 466 14.52 -34.48 11.56
CA GLN A 466 13.71 -34.89 12.74
C GLN A 466 12.63 -35.91 12.38
N THR A 467 11.99 -35.74 11.22
CA THR A 467 10.98 -36.66 10.70
C THR A 467 11.62 -37.58 9.67
N THR A 468 12.14 -38.73 10.13
CA THR A 468 12.92 -39.67 9.31
C THR A 468 12.03 -40.63 8.53
N LEU A 469 12.55 -41.17 7.43
CA LEU A 469 11.89 -42.18 6.61
C LEU A 469 11.66 -43.50 7.41
N PRO A 470 10.59 -44.24 7.08
CA PRO A 470 10.29 -45.54 7.69
C PRO A 470 11.13 -46.68 7.07
N LEU A 471 12.25 -46.41 6.46
CA LEU A 471 13.18 -47.32 5.78
C LEU A 471 14.62 -47.03 6.20
N ASP A 472 15.45 -48.06 6.24
CA ASP A 472 16.88 -47.94 6.50
C ASP A 472 17.63 -47.65 5.17
N LEU A 473 17.82 -46.36 4.88
CA LEU A 473 18.50 -45.95 3.67
C LEU A 473 20.01 -45.75 3.90
N PRO A 474 20.88 -46.03 2.88
CA PRO A 474 20.52 -46.43 1.50
C PRO A 474 20.26 -47.93 1.28
N ALA A 475 20.37 -48.76 2.32
CA ALA A 475 20.28 -50.21 2.19
C ALA A 475 18.94 -50.68 1.60
N GLU A 476 17.82 -50.08 2.02
CA GLU A 476 16.47 -50.41 1.55
C GLU A 476 15.96 -49.48 0.43
N SER A 477 16.86 -48.87 -0.35
CA SER A 477 16.49 -47.89 -1.39
C SER A 477 15.55 -48.40 -2.49
N ARG A 478 15.45 -49.73 -2.67
CA ARG A 478 14.55 -50.36 -3.64
C ARG A 478 13.17 -50.69 -3.08
N VAL A 479 12.97 -50.56 -1.76
CA VAL A 479 11.74 -50.92 -1.07
C VAL A 479 10.73 -49.78 -1.15
N GLY A 480 9.47 -50.13 -1.50
CA GLY A 480 8.32 -49.23 -1.35
C GLY A 480 7.52 -49.61 -0.10
N ILE A 481 7.14 -48.58 0.70
CA ILE A 481 6.36 -48.81 1.92
C ILE A 481 5.32 -47.72 2.14
N ILE A 482 4.13 -48.11 2.60
CA ILE A 482 3.13 -47.26 3.23
C ILE A 482 3.04 -47.70 4.67
N LYS A 483 3.31 -46.84 5.64
CA LYS A 483 3.34 -47.18 7.06
C LYS A 483 2.70 -46.10 7.90
N ASP A 484 1.82 -46.46 8.82
CA ASP A 484 1.28 -45.53 9.82
C ASP A 484 2.13 -45.55 11.12
N ASP A 485 1.81 -44.68 12.04
CA ASP A 485 2.47 -44.58 13.35
C ASP A 485 2.00 -45.63 14.35
N GLY A 486 0.88 -46.29 14.08
CA GLY A 486 0.42 -47.47 14.81
C GLY A 486 1.21 -48.73 14.47
N GLY A 487 2.06 -48.65 13.42
CA GLY A 487 2.90 -49.75 12.95
C GLY A 487 2.25 -50.67 11.91
N ASN A 488 1.05 -50.34 11.41
CA ASN A 488 0.50 -51.03 10.24
C ASN A 488 1.29 -50.60 8.99
N TYR A 489 1.55 -51.56 8.08
CA TYR A 489 2.22 -51.22 6.83
C TYR A 489 1.79 -52.11 5.66
N MET A 490 2.01 -51.55 4.45
CA MET A 490 2.06 -52.28 3.17
C MET A 490 3.49 -52.09 2.61
N LYS A 491 4.20 -53.21 2.37
CA LYS A 491 5.58 -53.20 1.86
C LYS A 491 5.67 -53.97 0.55
N ILE A 492 6.42 -53.44 -0.40
CA ILE A 492 6.80 -54.07 -1.65
C ILE A 492 8.34 -54.08 -1.70
N ASP A 493 8.94 -55.27 -1.73
CA ASP A 493 10.37 -55.48 -1.80
C ASP A 493 10.72 -56.22 -3.09
N PRO A 494 11.35 -55.61 -4.07
CA PRO A 494 11.70 -56.21 -5.36
C PRO A 494 13.08 -56.89 -5.35
N THR A 495 13.71 -57.09 -4.20
CA THR A 495 15.05 -57.69 -4.10
C THR A 495 15.07 -59.05 -4.75
N GLU A 496 15.97 -59.26 -5.74
CA GLU A 496 16.08 -60.48 -6.51
C GLU A 496 16.30 -61.72 -5.61
N GLY A 497 15.54 -62.77 -5.84
CA GLY A 497 15.53 -63.99 -5.03
C GLY A 497 14.85 -63.84 -3.65
N GLY A 498 14.35 -62.63 -3.33
CA GLY A 498 13.66 -62.32 -2.08
C GLY A 498 12.42 -61.45 -2.25
N GLN A 499 11.83 -61.42 -3.47
CA GLN A 499 10.66 -60.58 -3.78
C GLN A 499 9.50 -60.86 -2.83
N VAL A 500 8.94 -59.79 -2.27
CA VAL A 500 7.85 -59.89 -1.30
C VAL A 500 6.88 -58.72 -1.44
N MET A 501 5.58 -59.02 -1.34
CA MET A 501 4.52 -58.07 -1.00
C MET A 501 3.95 -58.44 0.36
N ALA A 502 3.92 -57.51 1.30
CA ALA A 502 3.46 -57.81 2.67
C ALA A 502 2.48 -56.73 3.16
N MET A 503 1.45 -57.15 3.85
CA MET A 503 0.59 -56.33 4.72
C MET A 503 0.74 -56.82 6.15
N PHE A 504 0.86 -55.90 7.10
CA PHE A 504 1.08 -56.22 8.49
C PHE A 504 0.30 -55.32 9.43
N SER A 505 -0.27 -55.89 10.46
CA SER A 505 -0.81 -55.17 11.61
C SER A 505 -0.14 -55.66 12.90
N PRO A 506 0.36 -54.80 13.77
CA PRO A 506 0.99 -55.20 15.03
C PRO A 506 -0.01 -55.79 16.03
N THR A 507 -1.31 -55.45 15.94
CA THR A 507 -2.36 -56.03 16.74
C THR A 507 -2.50 -57.52 16.39
N GLU A 508 -2.30 -58.40 17.38
CA GLU A 508 -2.30 -59.85 17.21
C GLU A 508 -1.28 -60.37 16.15
N LYS A 509 -0.34 -59.49 15.71
CA LYS A 509 0.70 -59.83 14.72
C LYS A 509 0.14 -60.40 13.42
N THR A 510 -1.01 -59.91 12.98
CA THR A 510 -1.66 -60.38 11.75
C THR A 510 -0.88 -59.95 10.53
N SER A 511 -0.61 -60.88 9.60
CA SER A 511 0.09 -60.55 8.35
C SER A 511 -0.44 -61.35 7.16
N LEU A 512 -0.38 -60.69 5.98
CA LEU A 512 -0.51 -61.31 4.67
C LEU A 512 0.82 -61.11 3.93
N LYS A 513 1.42 -62.19 3.45
CA LYS A 513 2.68 -62.17 2.75
C LYS A 513 2.59 -62.98 1.47
N LEU A 514 2.96 -62.38 0.34
CA LEU A 514 3.05 -62.99 -0.97
C LEU A 514 4.51 -62.94 -1.43
N GLY A 515 5.02 -64.06 -1.93
CA GLY A 515 6.40 -64.23 -2.36
C GLY A 515 7.22 -65.11 -1.41
N LYS A 516 8.54 -64.88 -1.38
CA LYS A 516 9.42 -65.73 -0.56
C LYS A 516 9.13 -65.56 0.94
N THR A 517 8.86 -66.65 1.60
CA THR A 517 8.62 -66.73 3.06
C THR A 517 9.92 -66.78 3.83
#